data_7c586eab58978b59c0c6c2d63a2c4d6e
#
_entry.id   7c586eab58978b59c0c6c2d63a2c4d6e
#
_cell.length_a   1.000
_cell.length_b   1.000
_cell.length_c   1.000
_cell.angle_alpha   90.00
_cell.angle_beta   90.00
_cell.angle_gamma   90.00
#
_symmetry.space_group_name_H-M   'P 1'
#
loop_
_entity.id
_entity.type
_entity.pdbx_description
1 polymer ?
#
loop_
_entity_poly.entity_id
_entity_poly.type
_entity_poly.pdbx_seq_one_letter_code
_entity_poly.pdbx_strand_id
1 'polypeptide(L)'
;MSGGLLRALDNLKDQAKDAVWALSSCLCQQSAKVKINGRTFKINKVLGEGGFSFVYLAQDEHSGRQFALKKIRCPTGQEGVKEAMREVEAMRRFKHPNIIRILDSAVVQDPDGDGKIVYLFLPLYKRGNIQDAINANVVNGTHFPEQEMVRLFKGTCEAIRAMHTYRAPVGATLPKPGNGNAGSSSSSAAKQKQQQQHHSDDEDDDERFPQPEGDGEDGYSYGSASVPLMTRKRVEQGDTVFDGDEELGRIQEQAAHTGATELVPFAHRDLKPGNIMIADDGTPIVMDFGSTVKARVEITNRSQALVQQDIAAEQSTMAYRAPELYDVKTDTTLDEKVDIWSLGCTLFAMAYSHSPFENTQITEQGGSIAMAVLNAQYKHPANSAYSQGFKELVDSMLKVDPKERPDIHKVIEMTDRVLQSLA
;
A
#
# COMPACT_ATOMS: atom_id res chain seq x y z
N MET A 1 27.48 -11.14 12.71
CA MET A 1 26.17 -11.70 13.12
C MET A 1 25.49 -10.95 14.29
N SER A 2 26.10 -9.90 14.89
CA SER A 2 25.49 -9.21 16.05
C SER A 2 24.57 -8.03 15.71
N GLY A 3 24.66 -7.44 14.53
CA GLY A 3 23.89 -6.25 14.16
C GLY A 3 22.41 -6.51 13.86
N GLY A 4 22.07 -7.69 13.35
CA GLY A 4 20.69 -8.06 13.03
C GLY A 4 19.83 -8.34 14.28
N LEU A 5 20.43 -8.95 15.28
CA LEU A 5 19.74 -9.29 16.54
C LEU A 5 19.42 -8.04 17.39
N LEU A 6 20.34 -7.06 17.39
CA LEU A 6 20.13 -5.76 18.05
C LEU A 6 18.99 -4.96 17.38
N ARG A 7 18.97 -4.89 16.05
CA ARG A 7 17.87 -4.23 15.30
C ARG A 7 16.52 -4.92 15.52
N ALA A 8 16.49 -6.26 15.58
CA ALA A 8 15.27 -7.01 15.87
C ALA A 8 14.75 -6.74 17.30
N LEU A 9 15.66 -6.63 18.29
CA LEU A 9 15.31 -6.31 19.67
C LEU A 9 14.83 -4.87 19.83
N ASP A 10 15.42 -3.91 19.13
CA ASP A 10 14.97 -2.52 19.13
C ASP A 10 13.60 -2.38 18.48
N ASN A 11 13.34 -3.08 17.36
CA ASN A 11 12.03 -3.14 16.71
C ASN A 11 10.95 -3.75 17.63
N LEU A 12 11.26 -4.83 18.34
CA LEU A 12 10.33 -5.44 19.31
C LEU A 12 10.01 -4.49 20.48
N LYS A 13 10.99 -3.72 20.92
CA LYS A 13 10.85 -2.75 22.01
C LYS A 13 9.97 -1.57 21.60
N ASP A 14 10.10 -1.13 20.35
CA ASP A 14 9.30 -0.05 19.79
C ASP A 14 7.87 -0.49 19.48
N GLN A 15 7.68 -1.70 18.94
CA GLN A 15 6.35 -2.31 18.79
C GLN A 15 5.64 -2.48 20.14
N ALA A 16 6.37 -2.92 21.18
CA ALA A 16 5.81 -3.03 22.52
C ALA A 16 5.39 -1.66 23.09
N LYS A 17 6.17 -0.60 22.87
CA LYS A 17 5.81 0.76 23.31
C LYS A 17 4.55 1.28 22.60
N ASP A 18 4.46 1.10 21.29
CA ASP A 18 3.31 1.54 20.50
C ASP A 18 2.05 0.74 20.86
N ALA A 19 2.17 -0.57 21.13
CA ALA A 19 1.08 -1.40 21.62
C ALA A 19 0.64 -1.01 23.04
N VAL A 20 1.58 -0.74 23.96
CA VAL A 20 1.29 -0.23 25.31
C VAL A 20 0.64 1.13 25.24
N TRP A 21 1.08 2.02 24.35
CA TRP A 21 0.46 3.33 24.14
C TRP A 21 -0.97 3.20 23.60
N ALA A 22 -1.21 2.32 22.63
CA ALA A 22 -2.53 2.03 22.11
C ALA A 22 -3.47 1.43 23.19
N LEU A 23 -2.97 0.53 24.01
CA LEU A 23 -3.70 -0.07 25.15
C LEU A 23 -3.94 0.93 26.28
N SER A 24 -2.97 1.78 26.61
CA SER A 24 -3.12 2.79 27.66
C SER A 24 -4.11 3.87 27.28
N SER A 25 -4.17 4.26 25.99
CA SER A 25 -5.18 5.20 25.49
C SER A 25 -6.59 4.66 25.53
N CYS A 26 -6.74 3.32 25.44
CA CYS A 26 -8.03 2.64 25.57
C CYS A 26 -8.52 2.56 27.04
N LEU A 27 -7.59 2.42 27.98
CA LEU A 27 -7.90 2.26 29.42
C LEU A 27 -8.16 3.61 30.15
N CYS A 28 -7.62 4.73 29.65
CA CYS A 28 -7.67 6.01 30.35
C CYS A 28 -8.72 6.99 29.88
N GLN A 29 -9.67 6.66 28.98
CA GLN A 29 -10.68 7.57 28.40
C GLN A 29 -10.13 8.91 27.85
N GLN A 30 -8.84 9.20 28.00
CA GLN A 30 -8.19 10.33 27.36
C GLN A 30 -7.69 9.88 25.99
N SER A 31 -8.41 10.27 24.94
CA SER A 31 -7.97 10.04 23.57
C SER A 31 -6.60 10.68 23.37
N ALA A 32 -5.62 9.86 22.98
CA ALA A 32 -4.30 10.37 22.67
C ALA A 32 -4.37 11.38 21.52
N LYS A 33 -3.55 12.42 21.62
CA LYS A 33 -3.47 13.48 20.61
C LYS A 33 -2.11 13.48 19.95
N VAL A 34 -2.11 13.64 18.65
CA VAL A 34 -0.88 13.79 17.85
C VAL A 34 -0.89 15.16 17.20
N LYS A 35 0.22 15.89 17.33
CA LYS A 35 0.40 17.20 16.66
C LYS A 35 1.28 16.98 15.43
N ILE A 36 0.76 17.31 14.25
CA ILE A 36 1.45 17.18 12.98
C ILE A 36 1.36 18.52 12.25
N ASN A 37 2.51 19.14 11.96
CA ASN A 37 2.61 20.41 11.25
C ASN A 37 1.65 21.49 11.82
N GLY A 38 1.62 21.62 13.16
CA GLY A 38 0.81 22.63 13.85
C GLY A 38 -0.67 22.28 14.05
N ARG A 39 -1.20 21.20 13.45
CA ARG A 39 -2.58 20.72 13.66
C ARG A 39 -2.62 19.58 14.66
N THR A 40 -3.69 19.52 15.43
CA THR A 40 -3.90 18.48 16.45
C THR A 40 -4.93 17.49 15.97
N PHE A 41 -4.57 16.20 16.04
CA PHE A 41 -5.41 15.08 15.66
C PHE A 41 -5.68 14.21 16.88
N LYS A 42 -6.94 13.94 17.13
CA LYS A 42 -7.39 13.02 18.17
C LYS A 42 -7.33 11.59 17.63
N ILE A 43 -6.62 10.72 18.32
CA ILE A 43 -6.56 9.29 17.99
C ILE A 43 -7.67 8.58 18.75
N ASN A 44 -8.60 7.98 18.01
CA ASN A 44 -9.78 7.35 18.60
C ASN A 44 -9.57 5.85 18.84
N LYS A 45 -8.96 5.13 17.89
CA LYS A 45 -8.65 3.70 18.00
C LYS A 45 -7.61 3.27 16.98
N VAL A 46 -6.98 2.11 17.21
CA VAL A 46 -6.18 1.41 16.21
C VAL A 46 -7.11 0.72 15.21
N LEU A 47 -6.83 0.86 13.92
CA LEU A 47 -7.54 0.19 12.83
C LEU A 47 -6.74 -0.98 12.28
N GLY A 48 -5.41 -0.93 12.37
CA GLY A 48 -4.53 -1.98 11.87
C GLY A 48 -3.10 -1.79 12.37
N GLU A 49 -2.35 -2.87 12.34
CA GLU A 49 -0.94 -2.94 12.72
C GLU A 49 -0.17 -3.67 11.62
N GLY A 50 0.99 -3.15 11.23
CA GLY A 50 1.94 -3.76 10.30
C GLY A 50 3.35 -3.73 10.90
N GLY A 51 4.33 -4.36 10.25
CA GLY A 51 5.68 -4.55 10.79
C GLY A 51 6.37 -3.26 11.30
N PHE A 52 6.24 -2.15 10.58
CA PHE A 52 6.80 -0.84 10.96
C PHE A 52 5.73 0.27 10.94
N SER A 53 4.46 -0.09 10.89
CA SER A 53 3.39 0.90 10.75
C SER A 53 2.17 0.56 11.58
N PHE A 54 1.47 1.62 12.02
CA PHE A 54 0.17 1.55 12.66
C PHE A 54 -0.83 2.39 11.88
N VAL A 55 -2.05 1.91 11.77
CA VAL A 55 -3.15 2.67 11.19
C VAL A 55 -4.14 3.01 12.29
N TYR A 56 -4.45 4.29 12.45
CA TYR A 56 -5.35 4.81 13.47
C TYR A 56 -6.60 5.43 12.86
N LEU A 57 -7.73 5.29 13.53
CA LEU A 57 -8.86 6.19 13.34
C LEU A 57 -8.49 7.52 13.99
N ALA A 58 -8.26 8.53 13.18
CA ALA A 58 -7.91 9.87 13.60
C ALA A 58 -9.01 10.87 13.25
N GLN A 59 -9.17 11.89 14.11
CA GLN A 59 -10.09 12.99 13.90
C GLN A 59 -9.34 14.30 14.03
N ASP A 60 -9.44 15.16 13.04
CA ASP A 60 -8.93 16.53 13.10
C ASP A 60 -9.76 17.33 14.12
N GLU A 61 -9.12 17.88 15.15
CA GLU A 61 -9.84 18.63 16.20
C GLU A 61 -10.46 19.91 15.69
N HIS A 62 -9.93 20.51 14.62
CA HIS A 62 -10.43 21.76 14.08
C HIS A 62 -11.69 21.55 13.20
N SER A 63 -11.63 20.60 12.27
CA SER A 63 -12.70 20.36 11.31
C SER A 63 -13.66 19.23 11.71
N GLY A 64 -13.33 18.44 12.75
CA GLY A 64 -14.08 17.25 13.13
C GLY A 64 -13.98 16.07 12.12
N ARG A 65 -13.27 16.23 11.00
CA ARG A 65 -13.16 15.24 9.94
C ARG A 65 -12.39 14.02 10.42
N GLN A 66 -12.95 12.83 10.11
CA GLN A 66 -12.30 11.54 10.40
C GLN A 66 -11.60 10.97 9.16
N PHE A 67 -10.50 10.27 9.41
CA PHE A 67 -9.71 9.58 8.38
C PHE A 67 -8.87 8.46 9.01
N ALA A 68 -8.35 7.59 8.18
CA ALA A 68 -7.34 6.62 8.56
C ALA A 68 -5.96 7.30 8.51
N LEU A 69 -5.23 7.29 9.64
CA LEU A 69 -3.88 7.85 9.77
C LEU A 69 -2.88 6.70 9.87
N LYS A 70 -2.13 6.44 8.80
CA LYS A 70 -1.03 5.47 8.81
C LYS A 70 0.23 6.17 9.31
N LYS A 71 0.81 5.67 10.41
CA LYS A 71 2.07 6.11 11.02
C LYS A 71 3.14 5.10 10.65
N ILE A 72 4.17 5.52 9.94
CA ILE A 72 5.33 4.70 9.56
C ILE A 72 6.54 5.24 10.31
N ARG A 73 7.16 4.42 11.15
CA ARG A 73 8.40 4.78 11.85
C ARG A 73 9.61 4.49 10.95
N CYS A 74 10.50 5.45 10.84
CA CYS A 74 11.69 5.41 10.02
C CYS A 74 12.95 5.54 10.91
N PRO A 75 13.33 4.47 11.63
CA PRO A 75 14.47 4.51 12.56
C PRO A 75 15.80 4.76 11.85
N THR A 76 15.91 4.41 10.56
CA THR A 76 17.07 4.65 9.72
C THR A 76 17.15 6.09 9.16
N GLY A 77 16.32 7.00 9.68
CA GLY A 77 16.29 8.41 9.29
C GLY A 77 15.87 8.60 7.82
N GLN A 78 16.71 9.24 7.02
CA GLN A 78 16.39 9.58 5.62
C GLN A 78 16.16 8.37 4.70
N GLU A 79 16.82 7.25 4.95
CA GLU A 79 16.66 6.05 4.14
C GLU A 79 15.27 5.43 4.34
N GLY A 80 14.84 5.30 5.59
CA GLY A 80 13.49 4.83 5.90
C GLY A 80 12.40 5.77 5.38
N VAL A 81 12.64 7.10 5.42
CA VAL A 81 11.72 8.07 4.82
C VAL A 81 11.60 7.87 3.32
N LYS A 82 12.71 7.67 2.60
CA LYS A 82 12.68 7.37 1.16
C LYS A 82 11.86 6.12 0.85
N GLU A 83 11.96 5.10 1.68
CA GLU A 83 11.18 3.88 1.54
C GLU A 83 9.68 4.13 1.74
N ALA A 84 9.31 4.79 2.83
CA ALA A 84 7.92 5.16 3.08
C ALA A 84 7.35 6.09 1.98
N MET A 85 8.16 7.00 1.44
CA MET A 85 7.73 7.90 0.35
C MET A 85 7.52 7.17 -0.98
N ARG A 86 8.11 5.98 -1.22
CA ARG A 86 7.78 5.15 -2.41
C ARG A 86 6.31 4.72 -2.40
N GLU A 87 5.78 4.38 -1.23
CA GLU A 87 4.35 4.07 -1.08
C GLU A 87 3.47 5.28 -1.44
N VAL A 88 3.85 6.48 -0.97
CA VAL A 88 3.16 7.74 -1.29
C VAL A 88 3.18 8.01 -2.80
N GLU A 89 4.35 7.87 -3.43
CA GLU A 89 4.51 8.05 -4.87
C GLU A 89 3.67 7.06 -5.68
N ALA A 90 3.61 5.79 -5.27
CA ALA A 90 2.79 4.78 -5.91
C ALA A 90 1.30 5.16 -5.84
N MET A 91 0.79 5.54 -4.65
CA MET A 91 -0.60 5.98 -4.49
C MET A 91 -0.94 7.24 -5.31
N ARG A 92 0.01 8.17 -5.47
CA ARG A 92 -0.17 9.38 -6.28
C ARG A 92 -0.14 9.10 -7.78
N ARG A 93 0.63 8.09 -8.19
CA ARG A 93 0.82 7.68 -9.59
C ARG A 93 -0.43 7.06 -10.18
N PHE A 94 -1.09 6.17 -9.44
CA PHE A 94 -2.21 5.39 -9.96
C PHE A 94 -3.54 6.06 -9.57
N LYS A 95 -4.03 6.97 -10.43
CA LYS A 95 -5.33 7.64 -10.24
C LYS A 95 -6.45 6.78 -10.86
N HIS A 96 -7.14 5.99 -10.04
CA HIS A 96 -8.22 5.11 -10.47
C HIS A 96 -9.32 5.02 -9.39
N PRO A 97 -10.61 4.91 -9.74
CA PRO A 97 -11.70 4.82 -8.75
C PRO A 97 -11.58 3.64 -7.80
N ASN A 98 -10.94 2.54 -8.22
CA ASN A 98 -10.71 1.35 -7.39
C ASN A 98 -9.31 1.33 -6.73
N ILE A 99 -8.59 2.43 -6.71
CA ILE A 99 -7.29 2.57 -6.03
C ILE A 99 -7.42 3.65 -4.95
N ILE A 100 -6.87 3.36 -3.76
CA ILE A 100 -6.91 4.31 -2.65
C ILE A 100 -6.24 5.63 -3.02
N ARG A 101 -6.91 6.74 -2.71
CA ARG A 101 -6.36 8.08 -2.90
C ARG A 101 -5.74 8.56 -1.61
N ILE A 102 -4.46 8.89 -1.62
CA ILE A 102 -3.85 9.60 -0.49
C ILE A 102 -4.46 11.01 -0.38
N LEU A 103 -4.84 11.40 0.84
CA LEU A 103 -5.39 12.73 1.10
C LEU A 103 -4.26 13.73 1.34
N ASP A 104 -3.25 13.32 2.14
CA ASP A 104 -2.07 14.11 2.46
C ASP A 104 -0.98 13.24 3.07
N SER A 105 0.25 13.78 3.20
CA SER A 105 1.36 13.13 3.87
C SER A 105 2.21 14.16 4.63
N ALA A 106 2.83 13.73 5.73
CA ALA A 106 3.73 14.57 6.51
C ALA A 106 4.91 13.76 7.03
N VAL A 107 6.08 14.38 7.06
CA VAL A 107 7.29 13.83 7.66
C VAL A 107 7.62 14.68 8.88
N VAL A 108 7.76 14.04 10.05
CA VAL A 108 8.10 14.73 11.29
C VAL A 108 9.26 14.03 11.98
N GLN A 109 9.97 14.77 12.88
CA GLN A 109 10.98 14.18 13.73
C GLN A 109 10.31 13.22 14.73
N ASP A 110 10.91 12.04 14.97
CA ASP A 110 10.43 11.15 16.03
C ASP A 110 10.76 11.80 17.40
N PRO A 111 9.75 12.05 18.25
CA PRO A 111 9.98 12.65 19.58
C PRO A 111 10.76 11.71 20.50
N ASP A 112 10.80 10.42 20.21
CA ASP A 112 11.44 9.40 21.05
C ASP A 112 12.88 9.04 20.60
N GLY A 113 13.42 9.70 19.55
CA GLY A 113 14.76 9.40 19.06
C GLY A 113 15.19 10.21 17.83
N ASP A 114 16.30 9.78 17.22
CA ASP A 114 16.89 10.45 16.04
C ASP A 114 16.20 10.07 14.73
N GLY A 115 15.23 9.16 14.78
CA GLY A 115 14.45 8.70 13.63
C GLY A 115 13.44 9.73 13.14
N LYS A 116 12.74 9.37 12.04
CA LYS A 116 11.63 10.15 11.50
C LYS A 116 10.35 9.33 11.48
N ILE A 117 9.21 10.03 11.45
CA ILE A 117 7.89 9.43 11.30
C ILE A 117 7.26 10.01 10.04
N VAL A 118 6.76 9.11 9.18
CA VAL A 118 5.94 9.48 8.03
C VAL A 118 4.48 9.20 8.38
N TYR A 119 3.64 10.22 8.26
CA TYR A 119 2.19 10.11 8.42
C TYR A 119 1.52 10.18 7.06
N LEU A 120 0.64 9.20 6.77
CA LEU A 120 -0.21 9.19 5.58
C LEU A 120 -1.66 9.39 6.02
N PHE A 121 -2.31 10.38 5.43
CA PHE A 121 -3.72 10.65 5.66
C PHE A 121 -4.54 9.99 4.54
N LEU A 122 -5.34 8.99 4.90
CA LEU A 122 -6.09 8.15 3.97
C LEU A 122 -7.62 8.27 4.22
N PRO A 123 -8.46 8.06 3.21
CA PRO A 123 -9.89 7.95 3.42
C PRO A 123 -10.24 6.87 4.44
N LEU A 124 -11.28 7.11 5.22
CA LEU A 124 -11.81 6.12 6.15
C LEU A 124 -12.92 5.31 5.46
N TYR A 125 -12.70 4.00 5.34
CA TYR A 125 -13.70 3.07 4.83
C TYR A 125 -14.34 2.32 6.01
N LYS A 126 -15.59 2.63 6.33
CA LYS A 126 -16.28 2.12 7.53
C LYS A 126 -16.69 0.65 7.40
N ARG A 127 -16.86 0.15 6.17
CA ARG A 127 -17.21 -1.25 5.90
C ARG A 127 -16.04 -2.22 6.08
N GLY A 128 -14.82 -1.70 6.33
CA GLY A 128 -13.61 -2.52 6.45
C GLY A 128 -13.12 -3.02 5.10
N ASN A 129 -12.33 -4.11 5.12
CA ASN A 129 -11.75 -4.75 3.95
C ASN A 129 -12.47 -6.08 3.62
N ILE A 130 -12.09 -6.70 2.52
CA ILE A 130 -12.69 -7.99 2.10
C ILE A 130 -12.41 -9.10 3.14
N GLN A 131 -11.25 -9.08 3.84
CA GLN A 131 -10.98 -10.06 4.90
C GLN A 131 -11.95 -9.91 6.09
N ASP A 132 -12.31 -8.67 6.46
CA ASP A 132 -13.31 -8.41 7.49
C ASP A 132 -14.67 -8.99 7.08
N ALA A 133 -15.05 -8.83 5.80
CA ALA A 133 -16.29 -9.40 5.27
C ALA A 133 -16.25 -10.95 5.22
N ILE A 134 -15.10 -11.55 4.85
CA ILE A 134 -14.89 -13.01 4.93
C ILE A 134 -15.07 -13.49 6.37
N ASN A 135 -14.43 -12.82 7.33
CA ASN A 135 -14.50 -13.20 8.75
C ASN A 135 -15.95 -13.09 9.28
N ALA A 136 -16.67 -12.04 8.89
CA ALA A 136 -18.07 -11.87 9.24
C ALA A 136 -18.95 -13.00 8.65
N ASN A 137 -18.69 -13.42 7.42
CA ASN A 137 -19.38 -14.55 6.79
C ASN A 137 -19.12 -15.85 7.55
N VAL A 138 -17.87 -16.12 7.95
CA VAL A 138 -17.52 -17.32 8.75
C VAL A 138 -18.28 -17.33 10.08
N VAL A 139 -18.29 -16.20 10.79
CA VAL A 139 -18.98 -16.09 12.09
C VAL A 139 -20.50 -16.30 11.95
N ASN A 140 -21.08 -15.79 10.87
CA ASN A 140 -22.52 -15.88 10.62
C ASN A 140 -22.95 -17.17 9.90
N GLY A 141 -22.01 -18.04 9.49
CA GLY A 141 -22.29 -19.22 8.69
C GLY A 141 -22.85 -18.89 7.29
N THR A 142 -22.46 -17.74 6.74
CA THR A 142 -22.88 -17.25 5.42
C THR A 142 -21.73 -17.27 4.44
N HIS A 143 -22.03 -17.02 3.16
CA HIS A 143 -21.05 -16.93 2.08
C HIS A 143 -21.35 -15.72 1.21
N PHE A 144 -20.34 -15.24 0.49
CA PHE A 144 -20.60 -14.24 -0.56
C PHE A 144 -21.53 -14.80 -1.63
N PRO A 145 -22.61 -14.09 -2.00
CA PRO A 145 -23.31 -14.37 -3.25
C PRO A 145 -22.33 -14.26 -4.42
N GLU A 146 -22.32 -15.24 -5.32
CA GLU A 146 -21.34 -15.31 -6.41
C GLU A 146 -21.31 -14.03 -7.24
N GLN A 147 -22.45 -13.49 -7.59
CA GLN A 147 -22.55 -12.26 -8.38
C GLN A 147 -21.92 -11.05 -7.66
N GLU A 148 -22.14 -10.89 -6.35
CA GLU A 148 -21.54 -9.82 -5.56
C GLU A 148 -20.02 -9.98 -5.48
N MET A 149 -19.55 -11.19 -5.16
CA MET A 149 -18.14 -11.52 -5.07
C MET A 149 -17.41 -11.23 -6.38
N VAL A 150 -17.96 -11.67 -7.51
CA VAL A 150 -17.36 -11.49 -8.83
C VAL A 150 -17.38 -10.01 -9.26
N ARG A 151 -18.38 -9.21 -8.83
CA ARG A 151 -18.36 -7.74 -9.03
C ARG A 151 -17.25 -7.06 -8.24
N LEU A 152 -17.07 -7.41 -6.96
CA LEU A 152 -15.94 -6.91 -6.15
C LEU A 152 -14.61 -7.30 -6.78
N PHE A 153 -14.49 -8.55 -7.21
CA PHE A 153 -13.30 -9.02 -7.90
C PHE A 153 -13.01 -8.25 -9.19
N LYS A 154 -14.04 -8.00 -10.02
CA LYS A 154 -13.90 -7.21 -11.24
C LYS A 154 -13.33 -5.82 -10.97
N GLY A 155 -13.89 -5.09 -10.00
CA GLY A 155 -13.39 -3.75 -9.64
C GLY A 155 -11.93 -3.80 -9.15
N THR A 156 -11.54 -4.86 -8.43
CA THR A 156 -10.14 -5.11 -8.05
C THR A 156 -9.27 -5.33 -9.29
N CYS A 157 -9.71 -6.13 -10.26
CA CYS A 157 -8.98 -6.34 -11.51
C CYS A 157 -8.81 -5.05 -12.32
N GLU A 158 -9.81 -4.15 -12.31
CA GLU A 158 -9.71 -2.85 -12.97
C GLU A 158 -8.62 -1.96 -12.34
N ALA A 159 -8.47 -1.98 -11.00
CA ALA A 159 -7.37 -1.32 -10.31
C ALA A 159 -6.01 -1.87 -10.76
N ILE A 160 -5.88 -3.20 -10.81
CA ILE A 160 -4.63 -3.86 -11.23
C ILE A 160 -4.35 -3.63 -12.71
N ARG A 161 -5.38 -3.55 -13.56
CA ARG A 161 -5.19 -3.16 -14.97
C ARG A 161 -4.55 -1.78 -15.08
N ALA A 162 -4.98 -0.80 -14.28
CA ALA A 162 -4.38 0.53 -14.29
C ALA A 162 -2.88 0.50 -13.93
N MET A 163 -2.44 -0.43 -13.07
CA MET A 163 -1.04 -0.63 -12.72
C MET A 163 -0.26 -1.37 -13.83
N HIS A 164 -0.81 -2.47 -14.33
CA HIS A 164 -0.17 -3.30 -15.37
C HIS A 164 -0.05 -2.61 -16.72
N THR A 165 -0.93 -1.64 -16.99
CA THR A 165 -0.95 -0.87 -18.26
C THR A 165 -0.48 0.56 -18.09
N TYR A 166 0.20 0.88 -16.97
CA TYR A 166 0.68 2.24 -16.71
C TYR A 166 1.65 2.69 -17.80
N ARG A 167 1.46 3.92 -18.27
CA ARG A 167 2.33 4.54 -19.27
C ARG A 167 3.04 5.74 -18.67
N ALA A 168 4.36 5.73 -18.77
CA ALA A 168 5.21 6.85 -18.35
C ALA A 168 5.63 7.71 -19.54
N PRO A 169 5.90 9.01 -19.36
CA PRO A 169 6.56 9.83 -20.36
C PRO A 169 7.91 9.23 -20.75
N VAL A 170 8.23 9.24 -22.05
CA VAL A 170 9.54 8.78 -22.52
C VAL A 170 10.64 9.68 -21.95
N GLY A 171 11.64 9.05 -21.31
CA GLY A 171 12.74 9.76 -20.67
C GLY A 171 12.50 10.19 -19.22
N ALA A 172 11.36 9.88 -18.63
CA ALA A 172 11.14 10.07 -17.20
C ALA A 172 12.09 9.17 -16.39
N THR A 173 12.97 9.77 -15.58
CA THR A 173 13.81 9.05 -14.62
C THR A 173 12.93 8.54 -13.48
N LEU A 174 12.31 7.37 -13.68
CA LEU A 174 11.61 6.70 -12.59
C LEU A 174 12.65 6.16 -11.58
N PRO A 175 12.41 6.27 -10.26
CA PRO A 175 13.34 5.76 -9.26
C PRO A 175 13.70 4.30 -9.53
N LYS A 176 15.00 4.00 -9.60
CA LYS A 176 15.47 2.62 -9.74
C LYS A 176 15.14 1.84 -8.46
N PRO A 177 14.72 0.57 -8.55
CA PRO A 177 14.62 -0.28 -7.37
C PRO A 177 16.00 -0.31 -6.71
N GLY A 178 16.04 -0.07 -5.39
CA GLY A 178 17.29 0.04 -4.65
C GLY A 178 18.13 -1.23 -4.75
N ASN A 179 19.25 -1.15 -5.46
CA ASN A 179 20.34 -2.07 -5.28
C ASN A 179 20.97 -1.76 -3.91
N GLY A 180 20.86 -2.70 -2.99
CA GLY A 180 21.64 -2.67 -1.75
C GLY A 180 23.13 -2.70 -2.11
N ASN A 181 23.77 -1.56 -2.18
CA ASN A 181 25.22 -1.45 -2.38
C ASN A 181 25.90 -1.49 -1.02
N ALA A 182 26.54 -2.61 -0.73
CA ALA A 182 27.59 -2.69 0.26
C ALA A 182 28.76 -1.75 -0.15
N GLY A 183 29.24 -1.01 0.83
CA GLY A 183 30.17 0.07 0.84
C GLY A 183 31.30 0.08 -0.20
N SER A 184 31.61 1.29 -0.64
CA SER A 184 32.98 1.71 -0.88
C SER A 184 33.11 3.20 -0.56
N SER A 185 33.90 3.46 0.44
CA SER A 185 34.42 4.77 0.83
C SER A 185 35.31 5.34 -0.27
N SER A 186 35.07 6.59 -0.67
CA SER A 186 36.16 7.43 -1.17
C SER A 186 35.88 8.91 -0.85
N SER A 187 36.85 9.44 -0.15
CA SER A 187 37.05 10.81 0.29
C SER A 187 37.27 11.79 -0.87
N SER A 188 36.74 13.00 -0.76
CA SER A 188 37.48 14.24 -1.08
C SER A 188 36.65 15.47 -0.73
N ALA A 189 37.11 16.14 0.30
CA ALA A 189 37.73 17.48 0.31
C ALA A 189 36.82 18.70 0.11
N ALA A 190 36.81 19.42 1.20
CA ALA A 190 36.31 20.74 1.52
C ALA A 190 36.51 21.85 0.49
N LYS A 191 35.58 22.80 0.47
CA LYS A 191 35.89 24.23 0.39
C LYS A 191 34.86 25.07 1.17
N GLN A 192 35.36 25.72 2.22
CA GLN A 192 34.72 26.81 2.95
C GLN A 192 34.59 28.06 2.08
N LYS A 193 33.52 28.82 2.26
CA LYS A 193 33.56 30.28 2.22
C LYS A 193 32.54 30.88 3.19
N GLN A 194 33.07 31.72 4.08
CA GLN A 194 32.41 32.58 5.06
C GLN A 194 31.82 33.84 4.42
N GLN A 195 31.00 34.49 5.26
CA GLN A 195 30.61 35.92 5.34
C GLN A 195 29.16 36.18 5.02
N GLN A 196 28.37 37.00 5.72
CA GLN A 196 28.48 37.84 6.92
C GLN A 196 27.06 38.24 7.32
N GLN A 197 26.92 38.61 8.60
CA GLN A 197 25.72 39.12 9.28
C GLN A 197 25.15 40.41 8.68
N HIS A 198 23.82 40.58 8.76
CA HIS A 198 23.21 41.86 9.15
C HIS A 198 21.85 41.64 9.84
N HIS A 199 21.71 42.28 10.98
CA HIS A 199 20.52 42.51 11.80
C HIS A 199 19.59 43.52 11.15
N SER A 200 18.29 43.39 11.33
CA SER A 200 17.38 44.48 11.69
C SER A 200 16.00 43.96 12.07
N ASP A 201 15.47 44.59 13.10
CA ASP A 201 14.29 44.33 13.90
C ASP A 201 12.98 44.80 13.25
N ASP A 202 11.86 44.37 13.90
CA ASP A 202 10.52 45.00 14.00
C ASP A 202 9.58 44.83 12.79
N GLU A 203 8.31 44.55 12.87
CA GLU A 203 7.19 44.99 13.70
C GLU A 203 5.94 44.08 13.46
N ASP A 204 5.05 44.06 14.45
CA ASP A 204 3.74 43.47 14.50
C ASP A 204 2.76 44.04 13.45
N ASP A 205 1.92 43.20 12.84
CA ASP A 205 0.63 43.64 12.33
C ASP A 205 -0.44 42.54 12.43
N ASP A 206 -1.44 42.89 13.25
CA ASP A 206 -2.72 42.20 13.44
C ASP A 206 -3.58 42.36 12.18
N GLU A 207 -3.93 41.25 11.51
CA GLU A 207 -5.05 41.27 10.55
C GLU A 207 -6.10 40.19 10.81
N ARG A 208 -7.31 40.71 11.10
CA ARG A 208 -8.58 40.03 11.33
C ARG A 208 -8.98 39.16 10.15
N PHE A 209 -9.42 37.95 10.48
CA PHE A 209 -10.13 37.06 9.54
C PHE A 209 -11.64 37.26 9.64
N PRO A 210 -12.37 37.31 8.51
CA PRO A 210 -13.83 37.31 8.50
C PRO A 210 -14.37 35.90 8.69
N GLN A 211 -15.42 35.78 9.51
CA GLN A 211 -16.20 34.57 9.72
C GLN A 211 -17.17 34.36 8.54
N PRO A 212 -17.44 33.16 8.13
CA PRO A 212 -18.65 32.84 7.38
C PRO A 212 -19.68 32.16 8.29
N GLU A 213 -20.84 32.81 8.38
CA GLU A 213 -22.09 32.23 8.87
C GLU A 213 -22.65 31.28 7.79
N GLY A 214 -23.37 30.22 8.20
CA GLY A 214 -24.21 29.45 7.31
C GLY A 214 -24.42 28.00 7.72
N ASP A 215 -25.54 27.76 8.43
CA ASP A 215 -26.16 26.46 8.65
C ASP A 215 -26.55 25.78 7.34
N GLY A 216 -26.39 24.45 7.24
CA GLY A 216 -26.89 23.65 6.14
C GLY A 216 -26.49 22.18 6.28
N GLU A 217 -27.46 21.38 6.81
CA GLU A 217 -27.50 19.93 6.59
C GLU A 217 -27.53 19.68 5.09
N ASP A 218 -26.55 18.91 4.57
CA ASP A 218 -26.80 18.12 3.37
C ASP A 218 -25.66 17.12 3.07
N GLY A 219 -26.07 16.04 2.43
CA GLY A 219 -25.35 14.82 2.15
C GLY A 219 -23.97 14.98 1.48
N TYR A 220 -23.10 14.05 1.78
CA TYR A 220 -21.73 13.96 1.29
C TYR A 220 -21.68 13.76 -0.24
N SER A 221 -21.58 14.86 -0.97
CA SER A 221 -21.21 14.87 -2.38
C SER A 221 -19.70 14.96 -2.49
N TYR A 222 -19.05 13.96 -3.08
CA TYR A 222 -17.65 14.00 -3.45
C TYR A 222 -17.45 14.83 -4.73
N GLY A 223 -17.65 16.14 -4.64
CA GLY A 223 -17.47 17.06 -5.74
C GLY A 223 -16.60 18.26 -5.34
N SER A 224 -15.43 18.33 -6.00
CA SER A 224 -14.60 19.52 -6.28
C SER A 224 -13.98 20.32 -5.13
N ALA A 225 -12.70 20.69 -5.38
CA ALA A 225 -11.83 21.60 -4.64
C ALA A 225 -11.42 21.11 -3.24
N SER A 226 -10.46 20.20 -3.22
CA SER A 226 -9.77 19.83 -1.98
C SER A 226 -8.94 21.02 -1.47
N VAL A 227 -9.43 21.70 -0.44
CA VAL A 227 -8.53 22.48 0.43
C VAL A 227 -7.50 21.51 0.97
N PRO A 228 -6.18 21.72 0.80
CA PRO A 228 -5.16 20.84 1.36
C PRO A 228 -5.37 20.69 2.85
N LEU A 229 -5.28 19.45 3.37
CA LEU A 229 -5.43 19.15 4.79
C LEU A 229 -4.39 19.90 5.62
N MET A 230 -3.25 20.21 5.01
CA MET A 230 -2.13 20.97 5.55
C MET A 230 -1.92 22.23 4.69
N THR A 231 -2.03 23.41 5.27
CA THR A 231 -1.58 24.65 4.63
C THR A 231 -0.06 24.59 4.50
N ARG A 232 0.47 24.69 3.28
CA ARG A 232 1.91 24.83 3.05
C ARG A 232 2.37 26.18 3.58
N LYS A 233 2.68 26.27 4.89
CA LYS A 233 3.55 27.36 5.37
C LYS A 233 4.95 27.04 4.85
N ARG A 234 5.54 27.97 4.13
CA ARG A 234 6.96 27.97 3.75
C ARG A 234 7.75 27.79 5.04
N VAL A 235 8.29 26.59 5.27
CA VAL A 235 9.08 26.28 6.46
C VAL A 235 10.47 26.82 6.22
N GLU A 236 10.90 27.70 7.09
CA GLU A 236 12.29 28.13 7.18
C GLU A 236 13.19 26.93 7.52
N GLN A 237 14.25 26.80 6.75
CA GLN A 237 15.48 26.03 6.92
C GLN A 237 15.49 24.90 7.97
N GLY A 238 15.35 23.67 7.52
CA GLY A 238 15.69 22.48 8.30
C GLY A 238 14.99 21.20 7.88
N ASP A 239 13.73 21.23 7.51
CA ASP A 239 12.99 20.06 7.11
C ASP A 239 12.91 19.96 5.59
N THR A 240 13.60 18.97 5.03
CA THR A 240 13.49 18.63 3.61
C THR A 240 12.07 18.17 3.32
N VAL A 241 11.23 19.09 2.84
CA VAL A 241 10.03 18.73 2.09
C VAL A 241 10.53 17.97 0.86
N PHE A 242 10.17 16.70 0.75
CA PHE A 242 10.47 15.95 -0.47
C PHE A 242 9.66 16.56 -1.62
N ASP A 243 10.36 17.10 -2.59
CA ASP A 243 9.85 17.74 -3.82
C ASP A 243 9.19 16.75 -4.81
N GLY A 244 8.71 15.60 -4.31
CA GLY A 244 8.06 14.56 -5.13
C GLY A 244 6.82 15.06 -5.87
N ASP A 245 6.12 16.08 -5.33
CA ASP A 245 4.96 16.67 -6.00
C ASP A 245 5.36 17.53 -7.20
N GLU A 246 6.47 18.25 -7.12
CA GLU A 246 6.98 19.04 -8.24
C GLU A 246 7.60 18.13 -9.31
N GLU A 247 8.27 17.05 -8.92
CA GLU A 247 8.85 16.10 -9.87
C GLU A 247 7.77 15.30 -10.62
N LEU A 248 6.74 14.83 -9.93
CA LEU A 248 5.57 14.19 -10.56
C LEU A 248 4.76 15.16 -11.41
N GLY A 249 4.62 16.41 -10.97
CA GLY A 249 4.01 17.48 -11.75
C GLY A 249 4.80 17.77 -13.04
N ARG A 250 6.11 17.93 -12.95
CA ARG A 250 7.01 18.14 -14.11
C ARG A 250 7.00 16.95 -15.07
N ILE A 251 6.97 15.71 -14.55
CA ILE A 251 6.88 14.50 -15.38
C ILE A 251 5.54 14.45 -16.13
N GLN A 252 4.44 14.83 -15.48
CA GLN A 252 3.12 14.88 -16.12
C GLN A 252 3.01 16.02 -17.14
N GLU A 253 3.60 17.19 -16.87
CA GLU A 253 3.67 18.32 -17.79
C GLU A 253 4.57 18.01 -19.00
N GLN A 254 5.71 17.36 -18.81
CA GLN A 254 6.58 16.92 -19.93
C GLN A 254 5.89 15.87 -20.81
N ALA A 255 5.07 14.95 -20.22
CA ALA A 255 4.26 14.02 -20.99
C ALA A 255 3.22 14.72 -21.88
N ALA A 256 2.62 15.79 -21.36
CA ALA A 256 1.66 16.59 -22.12
C ALA A 256 2.31 17.32 -23.29
N HIS A 257 3.59 17.69 -23.18
CA HIS A 257 4.33 18.41 -24.22
C HIS A 257 4.98 17.52 -25.29
N THR A 258 5.40 16.29 -24.95
CA THR A 258 6.10 15.40 -25.91
C THR A 258 5.20 14.38 -26.58
N GLY A 259 4.03 14.09 -26.01
CA GLY A 259 3.05 13.14 -26.56
C GLY A 259 3.50 11.68 -26.61
N ALA A 260 4.79 11.40 -26.39
CA ALA A 260 5.35 10.05 -26.42
C ALA A 260 5.35 9.42 -25.03
N THR A 261 4.68 8.28 -24.86
CA THR A 261 4.65 7.51 -23.63
C THR A 261 5.12 6.08 -23.87
N GLU A 262 5.81 5.50 -22.91
CA GLU A 262 6.21 4.10 -22.90
C GLU A 262 5.41 3.30 -21.87
N LEU A 263 5.18 2.01 -22.15
CA LEU A 263 4.52 1.11 -21.23
C LEU A 263 5.51 0.71 -20.13
N VAL A 264 5.17 1.04 -18.89
CA VAL A 264 5.95 0.69 -17.69
C VAL A 264 5.03 -0.02 -16.70
N PRO A 265 4.84 -1.34 -16.82
CA PRO A 265 3.99 -2.08 -15.90
C PRO A 265 4.52 -2.03 -14.47
N PHE A 266 3.60 -1.92 -13.51
CA PHE A 266 3.88 -2.07 -12.09
C PHE A 266 3.14 -3.27 -11.53
N ALA A 267 3.76 -3.99 -10.60
CA ALA A 267 3.15 -5.06 -9.84
C ALA A 267 2.93 -4.61 -8.39
N HIS A 268 1.78 -4.96 -7.83
CA HIS A 268 1.40 -4.67 -6.44
C HIS A 268 2.19 -5.55 -5.46
N ARG A 269 2.37 -6.85 -5.80
CA ARG A 269 3.12 -7.89 -5.09
C ARG A 269 2.57 -8.36 -3.74
N ASP A 270 1.58 -7.69 -3.15
CA ASP A 270 0.91 -8.15 -1.91
C ASP A 270 -0.62 -8.05 -2.00
N LEU A 271 -1.19 -8.52 -3.12
CA LEU A 271 -2.64 -8.62 -3.26
C LEU A 271 -3.19 -9.73 -2.37
N LYS A 272 -4.16 -9.37 -1.53
CA LYS A 272 -4.88 -10.27 -0.62
C LYS A 272 -6.19 -9.61 -0.18
N PRO A 273 -7.16 -10.35 0.38
CA PRO A 273 -8.42 -9.78 0.86
C PRO A 273 -8.24 -8.61 1.84
N GLY A 274 -7.22 -8.65 2.70
CA GLY A 274 -6.92 -7.59 3.68
C GLY A 274 -6.49 -6.26 3.04
N ASN A 275 -5.98 -6.28 1.81
CA ASN A 275 -5.53 -5.10 1.08
C ASN A 275 -6.56 -4.54 0.09
N ILE A 276 -7.83 -4.94 0.20
CA ILE A 276 -8.93 -4.46 -0.62
C ILE A 276 -10.05 -3.96 0.31
N MET A 277 -10.18 -2.64 0.45
CA MET A 277 -11.25 -2.01 1.23
C MET A 277 -12.56 -2.05 0.47
N ILE A 278 -13.67 -1.98 1.20
CA ILE A 278 -15.02 -1.85 0.65
C ILE A 278 -15.55 -0.45 0.98
N ALA A 279 -15.75 0.36 -0.03
CA ALA A 279 -16.36 1.68 0.13
C ALA A 279 -17.84 1.58 0.52
N ASP A 280 -18.43 2.69 0.98
CA ASP A 280 -19.80 2.70 1.47
C ASP A 280 -20.83 2.30 0.36
N ASP A 281 -20.52 2.61 -0.89
CA ASP A 281 -21.29 2.23 -2.09
C ASP A 281 -21.03 0.78 -2.58
N GLY A 282 -20.13 0.04 -1.91
CA GLY A 282 -19.74 -1.31 -2.31
C GLY A 282 -18.59 -1.38 -3.30
N THR A 283 -17.99 -0.25 -3.69
CA THR A 283 -16.82 -0.23 -4.59
C THR A 283 -15.59 -0.82 -3.89
N PRO A 284 -14.87 -1.80 -4.50
CA PRO A 284 -13.61 -2.30 -3.97
C PRO A 284 -12.48 -1.29 -4.22
N ILE A 285 -11.64 -1.07 -3.21
CA ILE A 285 -10.54 -0.10 -3.23
C ILE A 285 -9.23 -0.82 -2.86
N VAL A 286 -8.34 -0.99 -3.81
CA VAL A 286 -7.01 -1.55 -3.58
C VAL A 286 -6.18 -0.55 -2.79
N MET A 287 -5.50 -1.04 -1.74
CA MET A 287 -4.67 -0.25 -0.84
C MET A 287 -3.35 -0.96 -0.54
N ASP A 288 -2.48 -0.30 0.23
CA ASP A 288 -1.17 -0.79 0.69
C ASP A 288 -0.17 -1.04 -0.45
N PHE A 289 0.38 0.06 -0.95
CA PHE A 289 1.34 0.08 -2.06
C PHE A 289 2.80 -0.06 -1.61
N GLY A 290 3.04 -0.46 -0.36
CA GLY A 290 4.39 -0.61 0.22
C GLY A 290 5.27 -1.59 -0.55
N SER A 291 4.68 -2.64 -1.12
CA SER A 291 5.38 -3.68 -1.90
C SER A 291 5.43 -3.39 -3.41
N THR A 292 4.84 -2.27 -3.86
CA THR A 292 4.67 -1.97 -5.29
C THR A 292 6.00 -1.63 -5.96
N VAL A 293 6.30 -2.29 -7.06
CA VAL A 293 7.52 -2.11 -7.85
C VAL A 293 7.22 -2.14 -9.36
N LYS A 294 8.19 -1.71 -10.18
CA LYS A 294 8.15 -2.02 -11.61
C LYS A 294 8.06 -3.53 -11.78
N ALA A 295 7.08 -3.99 -12.54
CA ALA A 295 6.77 -5.42 -12.63
C ALA A 295 7.89 -6.23 -13.29
N ARG A 296 8.47 -5.68 -14.38
CA ARG A 296 9.42 -6.40 -15.22
C ARG A 296 10.84 -6.23 -14.70
N VAL A 297 11.38 -7.30 -14.11
CA VAL A 297 12.73 -7.35 -13.53
C VAL A 297 13.49 -8.51 -14.15
N GLU A 298 14.52 -8.19 -14.93
CA GLU A 298 15.42 -9.21 -15.50
C GLU A 298 16.34 -9.77 -14.42
N ILE A 299 16.43 -11.08 -14.33
CA ILE A 299 17.26 -11.82 -13.38
C ILE A 299 18.40 -12.48 -14.14
N THR A 300 19.53 -11.84 -14.20
CA THR A 300 20.70 -12.31 -14.98
C THR A 300 21.68 -13.13 -14.18
N ASN A 301 21.58 -13.13 -12.85
CA ASN A 301 22.51 -13.85 -11.98
C ASN A 301 21.90 -14.26 -10.64
N ARG A 302 22.57 -15.17 -9.95
CA ARG A 302 22.10 -15.74 -8.68
C ARG A 302 21.94 -14.71 -7.57
N SER A 303 22.79 -13.69 -7.52
CA SER A 303 22.69 -12.63 -6.49
C SER A 303 21.39 -11.84 -6.65
N GLN A 304 21.03 -11.46 -7.87
CA GLN A 304 19.74 -10.79 -8.14
C GLN A 304 18.55 -11.69 -7.81
N ALA A 305 18.63 -13.00 -8.11
CA ALA A 305 17.59 -13.94 -7.75
C ALA A 305 17.35 -13.98 -6.24
N LEU A 306 18.40 -14.10 -5.44
CA LEU A 306 18.32 -14.11 -3.97
C LEU A 306 17.74 -12.78 -3.42
N VAL A 307 18.20 -11.64 -3.94
CA VAL A 307 17.66 -10.34 -3.54
C VAL A 307 16.14 -10.27 -3.79
N GLN A 308 15.66 -10.75 -4.94
CA GLN A 308 14.20 -10.75 -5.21
C GLN A 308 13.43 -11.73 -4.31
N GLN A 309 14.03 -12.87 -3.95
CA GLN A 309 13.43 -13.80 -2.98
C GLN A 309 13.33 -13.17 -1.59
N ASP A 310 14.39 -12.49 -1.13
CA ASP A 310 14.42 -11.82 0.18
C ASP A 310 13.39 -10.68 0.23
N ILE A 311 13.31 -9.84 -0.81
CA ILE A 311 12.29 -8.79 -0.93
C ILE A 311 10.88 -9.40 -0.89
N ALA A 312 10.65 -10.48 -1.64
CA ALA A 312 9.34 -11.14 -1.64
C ALA A 312 9.02 -11.78 -0.29
N ALA A 313 10.02 -12.33 0.41
CA ALA A 313 9.84 -12.90 1.74
C ALA A 313 9.44 -11.85 2.79
N GLU A 314 9.98 -10.65 2.69
CA GLU A 314 9.72 -9.54 3.60
C GLU A 314 8.42 -8.80 3.27
N GLN A 315 8.13 -8.58 1.98
CA GLN A 315 7.11 -7.64 1.53
C GLN A 315 5.85 -8.30 0.95
N SER A 316 5.72 -9.63 0.94
CA SER A 316 4.51 -10.29 0.45
C SER A 316 4.01 -11.37 1.40
N THR A 317 2.69 -11.57 1.40
CA THR A 317 2.01 -12.54 2.24
C THR A 317 2.17 -13.95 1.67
N MET A 318 2.77 -14.86 2.44
CA MET A 318 3.17 -16.21 2.03
C MET A 318 2.07 -16.96 1.26
N ALA A 319 0.85 -17.02 1.79
CA ALA A 319 -0.24 -17.79 1.19
C ALA A 319 -0.80 -17.22 -0.13
N TYR A 320 -0.42 -16.00 -0.50
CA TYR A 320 -0.84 -15.28 -1.72
C TYR A 320 0.32 -15.04 -2.67
N ARG A 321 1.56 -15.35 -2.27
CA ARG A 321 2.78 -15.14 -3.04
C ARG A 321 2.88 -16.12 -4.21
N ALA A 322 3.23 -15.61 -5.39
CA ALA A 322 3.39 -16.44 -6.59
C ALA A 322 4.60 -17.39 -6.51
N PRO A 323 4.52 -18.59 -7.13
CA PRO A 323 5.58 -19.61 -7.07
C PRO A 323 6.97 -19.09 -7.47
N GLU A 324 7.05 -18.28 -8.52
CA GLU A 324 8.30 -17.70 -9.03
C GLU A 324 8.98 -16.72 -8.06
N LEU A 325 8.28 -16.28 -7.01
CA LEU A 325 8.85 -15.45 -5.94
C LEU A 325 9.41 -16.27 -4.77
N TYR A 326 9.10 -17.58 -4.71
CA TYR A 326 9.71 -18.50 -3.74
C TYR A 326 11.04 -19.08 -4.23
N ASP A 327 11.16 -19.29 -5.53
CA ASP A 327 12.34 -19.85 -6.18
C ASP A 327 12.62 -19.09 -7.48
N VAL A 328 13.22 -17.92 -7.31
CA VAL A 328 13.56 -17.03 -8.42
C VAL A 328 14.69 -17.66 -9.24
N LYS A 329 14.42 -17.95 -10.50
CA LYS A 329 15.39 -18.53 -11.43
C LYS A 329 16.25 -17.45 -12.07
N THR A 330 17.48 -17.80 -12.43
CA THR A 330 18.33 -16.99 -13.31
C THR A 330 17.87 -17.10 -14.77
N ASP A 331 18.25 -16.14 -15.57
CA ASP A 331 17.92 -16.04 -17.00
C ASP A 331 16.39 -16.02 -17.26
N THR A 332 15.66 -15.38 -16.33
CA THR A 332 14.22 -15.17 -16.39
C THR A 332 13.87 -13.71 -16.14
N THR A 333 12.65 -13.34 -16.47
CA THR A 333 12.08 -12.04 -16.14
C THR A 333 10.89 -12.26 -15.20
N LEU A 334 10.94 -11.68 -14.00
CA LEU A 334 9.74 -11.50 -13.18
C LEU A 334 8.87 -10.43 -13.84
N ASP A 335 7.57 -10.63 -13.88
CA ASP A 335 6.65 -9.70 -14.52
C ASP A 335 5.35 -9.51 -13.73
N GLU A 336 4.37 -8.85 -14.32
CA GLU A 336 3.06 -8.55 -13.74
C GLU A 336 2.20 -9.80 -13.45
N LYS A 337 2.61 -10.99 -13.91
CA LYS A 337 1.88 -12.25 -13.68
C LYS A 337 1.93 -12.71 -12.21
N VAL A 338 2.82 -12.17 -11.40
CA VAL A 338 2.81 -12.39 -9.94
C VAL A 338 1.50 -11.91 -9.30
N ASP A 339 0.95 -10.79 -9.77
CA ASP A 339 -0.33 -10.26 -9.29
C ASP A 339 -1.51 -11.10 -9.78
N ILE A 340 -1.44 -11.69 -10.97
CA ILE A 340 -2.49 -12.59 -11.49
C ILE A 340 -2.65 -13.82 -10.58
N TRP A 341 -1.55 -14.39 -10.11
CA TRP A 341 -1.60 -15.46 -9.13
C TRP A 341 -2.26 -15.00 -7.82
N SER A 342 -1.84 -13.86 -7.29
CA SER A 342 -2.38 -13.32 -6.04
C SER A 342 -3.87 -12.97 -6.15
N LEU A 343 -4.34 -12.51 -7.33
CA LEU A 343 -5.76 -12.32 -7.64
C LEU A 343 -6.51 -13.66 -7.60
N GLY A 344 -5.95 -14.73 -8.17
CA GLY A 344 -6.54 -16.06 -8.10
C GLY A 344 -6.69 -16.56 -6.66
N CYS A 345 -5.65 -16.40 -5.84
CA CYS A 345 -5.70 -16.71 -4.41
C CYS A 345 -6.75 -15.88 -3.66
N THR A 346 -6.84 -14.59 -3.99
CA THR A 346 -7.80 -13.66 -3.38
C THR A 346 -9.24 -14.05 -3.71
N LEU A 347 -9.54 -14.34 -4.98
CA LEU A 347 -10.86 -14.78 -5.42
C LEU A 347 -11.26 -16.12 -4.78
N PHE A 348 -10.32 -17.07 -4.67
CA PHE A 348 -10.54 -18.32 -3.97
C PHE A 348 -10.84 -18.09 -2.49
N ALA A 349 -10.09 -17.20 -1.82
CA ALA A 349 -10.30 -16.89 -0.40
C ALA A 349 -11.66 -16.21 -0.14
N MET A 350 -12.14 -15.37 -1.05
CA MET A 350 -13.48 -14.79 -0.97
C MET A 350 -14.58 -15.86 -1.01
N ALA A 351 -14.39 -16.90 -1.84
CA ALA A 351 -15.35 -17.97 -2.01
C ALA A 351 -15.33 -18.97 -0.84
N TYR A 352 -14.17 -19.34 -0.36
CA TYR A 352 -14.00 -20.48 0.54
C TYR A 352 -13.45 -20.09 1.93
N SER A 353 -13.27 -18.80 2.19
CA SER A 353 -12.86 -18.22 3.48
C SER A 353 -11.42 -18.54 3.91
N HIS A 354 -10.62 -19.09 3.03
CA HIS A 354 -9.18 -19.34 3.24
C HIS A 354 -8.43 -19.28 1.90
N SER A 355 -7.13 -19.00 1.93
CA SER A 355 -6.28 -19.11 0.74
C SER A 355 -6.28 -20.55 0.22
N PRO A 356 -6.13 -20.78 -1.10
CA PRO A 356 -6.06 -22.14 -1.66
C PRO A 356 -4.96 -23.01 -1.03
N PHE A 357 -3.94 -22.38 -0.43
CA PHE A 357 -2.75 -23.03 0.13
C PHE A 357 -2.67 -23.04 1.66
N GLU A 358 -3.65 -22.45 2.36
CA GLU A 358 -3.82 -22.49 3.82
C GLU A 358 -4.88 -23.50 4.25
N ASN A 359 -4.83 -24.70 3.71
CA ASN A 359 -5.74 -25.75 4.13
C ASN A 359 -5.24 -26.39 5.41
N THR A 360 -6.14 -26.55 6.41
CA THR A 360 -5.87 -27.23 7.69
C THR A 360 -5.27 -28.62 7.50
N GLN A 361 -5.68 -29.36 6.47
CA GLN A 361 -5.09 -30.66 6.14
C GLN A 361 -3.61 -30.58 5.73
N ILE A 362 -3.18 -29.51 5.08
CA ILE A 362 -1.77 -29.29 4.72
C ILE A 362 -0.96 -28.93 5.96
N THR A 363 -1.48 -28.03 6.79
CA THR A 363 -0.80 -27.58 8.02
C THR A 363 -0.80 -28.62 9.14
N GLU A 364 -1.89 -29.34 9.34
CA GLU A 364 -1.99 -30.42 10.34
C GLU A 364 -1.15 -31.65 10.01
N GLN A 365 -0.90 -31.92 8.73
CA GLN A 365 -0.02 -33.00 8.27
C GLN A 365 1.46 -32.58 8.18
N GLY A 366 1.82 -31.40 8.68
CA GLY A 366 3.19 -30.88 8.65
C GLY A 366 3.63 -30.42 7.25
N GLY A 367 2.70 -30.17 6.34
CA GLY A 367 2.97 -29.66 4.99
C GLY A 367 3.38 -28.18 5.02
N SER A 368 4.29 -27.82 4.12
CA SER A 368 4.73 -26.43 3.94
C SER A 368 3.81 -25.69 2.96
N ILE A 369 3.33 -24.51 3.34
CA ILE A 369 2.60 -23.59 2.44
C ILE A 369 3.42 -23.34 1.17
N ALA A 370 4.73 -23.11 1.31
CA ALA A 370 5.61 -22.90 0.17
C ALA A 370 5.59 -24.08 -0.82
N MET A 371 5.61 -25.33 -0.32
CA MET A 371 5.53 -26.52 -1.16
C MET A 371 4.16 -26.67 -1.84
N ALA A 372 3.08 -26.32 -1.14
CA ALA A 372 1.75 -26.32 -1.73
C ALA A 372 1.61 -25.29 -2.85
N VAL A 373 2.17 -24.09 -2.66
CA VAL A 373 2.22 -23.02 -3.68
C VAL A 373 3.06 -23.46 -4.88
N LEU A 374 4.28 -23.96 -4.67
CA LEU A 374 5.20 -24.39 -5.74
C LEU A 374 4.64 -25.50 -6.62
N ASN A 375 3.71 -26.30 -6.10
CA ASN A 375 3.08 -27.40 -6.82
C ASN A 375 1.60 -27.13 -7.18
N ALA A 376 1.10 -25.92 -6.92
CA ALA A 376 -0.31 -25.56 -7.06
C ALA A 376 -1.25 -26.61 -6.42
N GLN A 377 -0.94 -27.08 -5.22
CA GLN A 377 -1.71 -28.11 -4.53
C GLN A 377 -2.91 -27.50 -3.83
N TYR A 378 -4.01 -27.37 -4.57
CA TYR A 378 -5.31 -26.95 -4.02
C TYR A 378 -6.45 -27.72 -4.71
N LYS A 379 -7.64 -27.65 -4.11
CA LYS A 379 -8.86 -28.23 -4.69
C LYS A 379 -10.04 -27.33 -4.34
N HIS A 380 -10.96 -27.18 -5.28
CA HIS A 380 -12.27 -26.65 -4.97
C HIS A 380 -13.05 -27.63 -4.10
N PRO A 381 -13.78 -27.17 -3.07
CA PRO A 381 -14.66 -28.05 -2.30
C PRO A 381 -15.66 -28.80 -3.21
N ALA A 382 -15.84 -30.08 -2.96
CA ALA A 382 -16.72 -30.93 -3.78
C ALA A 382 -18.17 -30.43 -3.82
N ASN A 383 -18.65 -29.86 -2.70
CA ASN A 383 -20.01 -29.31 -2.57
C ASN A 383 -20.05 -27.80 -2.77
N SER A 384 -19.12 -27.23 -3.57
CA SER A 384 -19.09 -25.80 -3.85
C SER A 384 -20.36 -25.36 -4.59
N ALA A 385 -21.04 -24.36 -4.05
CA ALA A 385 -22.21 -23.74 -4.67
C ALA A 385 -21.85 -22.80 -5.85
N TYR A 386 -20.55 -22.49 -6.03
CA TYR A 386 -20.09 -21.59 -7.07
C TYR A 386 -20.05 -22.28 -8.43
N SER A 387 -20.32 -21.49 -9.47
CA SER A 387 -20.44 -21.96 -10.86
C SER A 387 -19.15 -22.58 -11.41
N GLN A 388 -19.27 -23.34 -12.48
CA GLN A 388 -18.12 -23.90 -13.19
C GLN A 388 -17.26 -22.78 -13.80
N GLY A 389 -17.88 -21.72 -14.33
CA GLY A 389 -17.17 -20.55 -14.87
C GLY A 389 -16.32 -19.83 -13.82
N PHE A 390 -16.79 -19.73 -12.59
CA PHE A 390 -16.01 -19.22 -11.45
C PHE A 390 -14.76 -20.10 -11.19
N LYS A 391 -14.92 -21.43 -11.14
CA LYS A 391 -13.80 -22.34 -10.91
C LYS A 391 -12.75 -22.25 -12.02
N GLU A 392 -13.18 -22.21 -13.26
CA GLU A 392 -12.31 -22.05 -14.43
C GLU A 392 -11.54 -20.71 -14.41
N LEU A 393 -12.19 -19.63 -13.94
CA LEU A 393 -11.55 -18.33 -13.76
C LEU A 393 -10.41 -18.44 -12.73
N VAL A 394 -10.66 -19.02 -11.55
CA VAL A 394 -9.63 -19.27 -10.53
C VAL A 394 -8.50 -20.14 -11.07
N ASP A 395 -8.83 -21.28 -11.68
CA ASP A 395 -7.86 -22.27 -12.20
C ASP A 395 -6.98 -21.70 -13.32
N SER A 396 -7.49 -20.75 -14.08
CA SER A 396 -6.72 -20.06 -15.12
C SER A 396 -5.60 -19.18 -14.54
N MET A 397 -5.84 -18.56 -13.38
CA MET A 397 -4.89 -17.67 -12.71
C MET A 397 -3.86 -18.42 -11.86
N LEU A 398 -4.22 -19.62 -11.34
CA LEU A 398 -3.36 -20.42 -10.47
C LEU A 398 -2.54 -21.46 -11.24
N LYS A 399 -1.86 -21.02 -12.31
CA LYS A 399 -0.86 -21.82 -13.04
C LYS A 399 0.52 -21.57 -12.47
N VAL A 400 1.30 -22.65 -12.26
CA VAL A 400 2.67 -22.55 -11.72
C VAL A 400 3.55 -21.76 -12.69
N ASP A 401 3.51 -22.08 -13.97
CA ASP A 401 4.21 -21.30 -15.00
C ASP A 401 3.49 -19.97 -15.24
N PRO A 402 4.13 -18.80 -14.96
CA PRO A 402 3.52 -17.50 -15.21
C PRO A 402 3.11 -17.27 -16.68
N LYS A 403 3.76 -17.94 -17.63
CA LYS A 403 3.44 -17.82 -19.06
C LYS A 403 2.08 -18.43 -19.41
N GLU A 404 1.61 -19.40 -18.63
CA GLU A 404 0.30 -20.02 -18.81
C GLU A 404 -0.84 -19.19 -18.19
N ARG A 405 -0.52 -18.22 -17.32
CA ARG A 405 -1.52 -17.33 -16.71
C ARG A 405 -2.01 -16.32 -17.74
N PRO A 406 -3.31 -15.98 -17.76
CA PRO A 406 -3.83 -14.89 -18.57
C PRO A 406 -3.19 -13.54 -18.18
N ASP A 407 -3.23 -12.57 -19.07
CA ASP A 407 -3.01 -11.18 -18.68
C ASP A 407 -4.25 -10.59 -18.00
N ILE A 408 -4.12 -9.41 -17.42
CA ILE A 408 -5.21 -8.76 -16.68
C ILE A 408 -6.45 -8.46 -17.57
N HIS A 409 -6.26 -8.19 -18.85
CA HIS A 409 -7.36 -7.96 -19.78
C HIS A 409 -8.17 -9.22 -19.96
N LYS A 410 -7.49 -10.35 -20.12
CA LYS A 410 -8.14 -11.65 -20.26
C LYS A 410 -8.83 -12.09 -18.96
N VAL A 411 -8.26 -11.79 -17.80
CA VAL A 411 -8.92 -12.02 -16.49
C VAL A 411 -10.23 -11.25 -16.41
N ILE A 412 -10.24 -9.95 -16.77
CA ILE A 412 -11.45 -9.13 -16.77
C ILE A 412 -12.49 -9.68 -17.76
N GLU A 413 -12.08 -10.06 -18.97
CA GLU A 413 -12.98 -10.67 -19.96
C GLU A 413 -13.63 -11.96 -19.42
N MET A 414 -12.85 -12.84 -18.78
CA MET A 414 -13.36 -14.06 -18.15
C MET A 414 -14.31 -13.76 -17.00
N THR A 415 -13.98 -12.76 -16.18
CA THR A 415 -14.83 -12.26 -15.09
C THR A 415 -16.17 -11.75 -15.60
N ASP A 416 -16.17 -11.00 -16.72
CA ASP A 416 -17.40 -10.52 -17.38
C ASP A 416 -18.27 -11.67 -17.90
N ARG A 417 -17.67 -12.74 -18.44
CA ARG A 417 -18.43 -13.93 -18.86
C ARG A 417 -19.10 -14.61 -17.68
N VAL A 418 -18.40 -14.74 -16.54
CA VAL A 418 -19.02 -15.28 -15.32
C VAL A 418 -20.19 -14.42 -14.89
N LEU A 419 -20.05 -13.08 -14.83
CA LEU A 419 -21.14 -12.17 -14.48
C LEU A 419 -22.34 -12.27 -15.42
N GLN A 420 -22.09 -12.43 -16.73
CA GLN A 420 -23.15 -12.60 -17.73
C GLN A 420 -23.91 -13.91 -17.54
N SER A 421 -23.22 -14.98 -17.11
CA SER A 421 -23.87 -16.27 -16.85
C SER A 421 -24.70 -16.30 -15.58
N LEU A 422 -24.52 -15.31 -14.70
CA LEU A 422 -25.25 -15.18 -13.42
C LEU A 422 -26.40 -14.14 -13.47
N ALA A 423 -26.53 -13.44 -14.60
CA ALA A 423 -27.58 -12.43 -14.81
C ALA A 423 -28.88 -13.06 -15.29
#